data_12fdae206ac5cb69bb27815203b923ac
#
_entry.id   12fdae206ac5cb69bb27815203b923ac
#
_cell.length_a   1.000
_cell.length_b   1.000
_cell.length_c   1.000
_cell.angle_alpha   90.00
_cell.angle_beta   90.00
_cell.angle_gamma   90.00
#
_symmetry.space_group_name_H-M   'P 1'
#
loop_
_entity.id
_entity.type
_entity.pdbx_description
1 polymer ?
#
loop_
_entity_poly.entity_id
_entity_poly.type
_entity_poly.pdbx_seq_one_letter_code
_entity_poly.pdbx_strand_id
1 'polypeptide(L)'
;MDLDTQIDPSPLITRKFSSRLSSIGLDDDIEYANNEQLTDFHRSQSEAHNNRSNSSSEIWRQRILHPCTSTKIYFADLSSVFSWRFLSWLAIQNFAMYGGVSALVMSVSLPLFKEMGIDASKQQLYSTMTLSPFALKPFIGVFSDLFPIKGYHKRYLALISILIGLIGCSALLALYHNRNAKEAAQDPQEAYRLSDLLVVCFFCMNVTAANLDILGEGKYSEIMRKHPESGSSVITFKFACSLLGSIVTNSYVGPLTDGGHFHIIFWIALGLLLTPFYPTLRGWLPEKKRRKSDPGMTKICCGCLFDQGSFQKKRTPFVVIALSGLAVPLLSAVTTFASLKIGIAVSMIVFLLLAGVTYAVFPRVVFRIIVAIMLIKSSHIKLGSVLGYFYTADEQCLPDGPHFSYTYYITVAGIVGSIVNLVAVMLYQTYLSSCRFRPALMCTILAGAIAPVMDIILIKRWNQVLGISDKVFFILGSAIFEHFVNIVVALPMMVIFGKLAPPNMESAVFSYAVGIATFCFMMSQLWGSAIIKAFLPNTVGTNCNFDELPAIIGICQILLPIVVGLPATLLIPNRLQTEPLIDWTKERWYEEDEREELITESLSRVLEEPGEQEEGPSNDVLQNEHEFT
;
A
#
# COMPACT_ATOMS: atom_id res chain seq x y z
N MET A 1 -4.03 24.57 35.10
CA MET A 1 -4.76 25.68 34.52
C MET A 1 -5.67 25.07 33.46
N ASP A 2 -6.85 24.69 33.94
CA ASP A 2 -7.87 23.94 33.23
C ASP A 2 -8.62 24.90 32.29
N LEU A 3 -8.81 24.49 31.05
CA LEU A 3 -9.75 25.10 30.12
C LEU A 3 -10.48 23.99 29.35
N ASP A 4 -11.46 23.41 30.07
CA ASP A 4 -12.59 22.71 29.48
C ASP A 4 -13.49 23.74 28.80
N THR A 5 -13.42 23.84 27.48
CA THR A 5 -14.44 24.50 26.68
C THR A 5 -15.38 23.44 26.12
N GLN A 6 -16.49 23.23 26.82
CA GLN A 6 -17.71 22.63 26.27
C GLN A 6 -18.16 23.44 25.06
N ILE A 7 -18.26 22.78 23.90
CA ILE A 7 -18.83 23.36 22.68
C ILE A 7 -20.32 22.98 22.65
N ASP A 8 -21.16 23.97 22.89
CA ASP A 8 -22.62 23.91 22.85
C ASP A 8 -23.10 23.66 21.39
N PRO A 9 -24.03 22.76 21.12
CA PRO A 9 -24.58 22.55 19.79
C PRO A 9 -25.43 23.75 19.36
N SER A 10 -25.26 24.18 18.11
CA SER A 10 -25.86 25.39 17.55
C SER A 10 -27.39 25.47 17.71
N PRO A 11 -27.95 26.63 18.09
CA PRO A 11 -29.36 26.79 18.45
C PRO A 11 -30.36 26.65 17.28
N LEU A 12 -29.89 26.42 16.06
CA LEU A 12 -30.74 26.23 14.86
C LEU A 12 -31.26 24.80 14.67
N ILE A 13 -30.49 23.80 15.12
CA ILE A 13 -30.88 22.39 15.00
C ILE A 13 -31.89 22.03 16.06
N THR A 14 -31.71 22.57 17.27
CA THR A 14 -32.68 22.38 18.37
C THR A 14 -34.04 23.04 18.11
N ARG A 15 -34.11 24.20 17.43
CA ARG A 15 -35.37 24.86 17.11
C ARG A 15 -36.22 24.12 16.07
N LYS A 16 -35.63 23.50 15.04
CA LYS A 16 -36.40 22.71 14.04
C LYS A 16 -36.86 21.35 14.61
N PHE A 17 -36.14 20.79 15.57
CA PHE A 17 -36.51 19.55 16.23
C PHE A 17 -37.65 19.77 17.26
N SER A 18 -37.54 20.84 18.05
CA SER A 18 -38.59 21.24 19.02
C SER A 18 -39.91 21.56 18.35
N SER A 19 -39.93 22.23 17.19
CA SER A 19 -41.18 22.57 16.48
C SER A 19 -41.87 21.36 15.83
N ARG A 20 -41.22 20.25 15.63
CA ARG A 20 -41.86 18.99 15.18
C ARG A 20 -42.32 18.10 16.33
N LEU A 21 -41.69 18.20 17.50
CA LEU A 21 -42.08 17.43 18.70
C LEU A 21 -43.29 18.07 19.42
N SER A 22 -43.43 19.41 19.42
CA SER A 22 -44.58 20.08 19.97
C SER A 22 -45.90 19.81 19.22
N SER A 23 -45.83 19.29 17.99
CA SER A 23 -47.01 18.86 17.23
C SER A 23 -47.48 17.43 17.57
N ILE A 24 -46.78 16.70 18.46
CA ILE A 24 -47.10 15.31 18.85
C ILE A 24 -47.56 15.19 20.31
N GLY A 25 -47.65 16.32 21.07
CA GLY A 25 -48.32 16.37 22.38
C GLY A 25 -47.68 15.57 23.51
N LEU A 26 -46.35 15.53 23.59
CA LEU A 26 -45.59 14.93 24.67
C LEU A 26 -44.68 15.98 25.31
N ASP A 27 -45.25 16.71 26.27
CA ASP A 27 -44.52 17.64 27.13
C ASP A 27 -44.31 17.04 28.54
N ASP A 28 -43.16 17.32 29.12
CA ASP A 28 -42.78 17.37 30.53
C ASP A 28 -42.03 16.19 31.22
N ASP A 29 -41.83 15.02 30.64
CA ASP A 29 -41.11 13.95 31.35
C ASP A 29 -39.72 13.58 30.76
N ILE A 30 -39.18 14.35 29.82
CA ILE A 30 -38.00 13.92 29.01
C ILE A 30 -36.64 14.41 29.56
N GLU A 31 -36.60 15.44 30.42
CA GLU A 31 -35.31 16.03 30.84
C GLU A 31 -34.59 15.25 31.95
N TYR A 32 -35.30 14.42 32.74
CA TYR A 32 -34.67 13.55 33.74
C TYR A 32 -34.24 12.18 33.19
N ALA A 33 -34.95 11.67 32.18
CA ALA A 33 -34.64 10.37 31.55
C ALA A 33 -33.35 10.40 30.66
N ASN A 34 -32.99 11.57 30.12
CA ASN A 34 -31.85 11.69 29.20
C ASN A 34 -30.47 11.53 29.84
N ASN A 35 -30.30 11.86 31.13
CA ASN A 35 -29.00 11.75 31.79
C ASN A 35 -28.71 10.32 32.30
N GLU A 36 -29.71 9.57 32.72
CA GLU A 36 -29.52 8.16 33.09
C GLU A 36 -29.36 7.28 31.85
N GLN A 37 -30.11 7.50 30.79
CA GLN A 37 -29.96 6.78 29.53
C GLN A 37 -28.61 7.04 28.84
N LEU A 38 -28.06 8.26 28.92
CA LEU A 38 -26.70 8.54 28.38
C LEU A 38 -25.60 7.86 29.21
N THR A 39 -25.74 7.80 30.53
CA THR A 39 -24.78 7.11 31.39
C THR A 39 -24.88 5.60 31.24
N ASP A 40 -26.08 5.04 31.10
CA ASP A 40 -26.28 3.61 30.82
C ASP A 40 -25.84 3.23 29.40
N PHE A 41 -26.03 4.10 28.41
CA PHE A 41 -25.50 3.92 27.07
C PHE A 41 -23.97 3.90 27.03
N HIS A 42 -23.28 4.80 27.75
CA HIS A 42 -21.82 4.77 27.88
C HIS A 42 -21.31 3.57 28.67
N ARG A 43 -22.11 3.09 29.65
CA ARG A 43 -21.78 1.91 30.43
C ARG A 43 -21.96 0.62 29.61
N SER A 44 -23.06 0.51 28.86
CA SER A 44 -23.30 -0.61 27.94
C SER A 44 -22.30 -0.65 26.78
N GLN A 45 -21.86 0.48 26.25
CA GLN A 45 -20.78 0.53 25.25
C GLN A 45 -19.43 0.08 25.84
N SER A 46 -19.12 0.44 27.09
CA SER A 46 -17.87 0.00 27.74
C SER A 46 -17.91 -1.50 28.10
N GLU A 47 -19.06 -2.01 28.49
CA GLU A 47 -19.25 -3.44 28.77
C GLU A 47 -19.31 -4.28 27.50
N ALA A 48 -19.94 -3.80 26.43
CA ALA A 48 -19.89 -4.42 25.10
C ALA A 48 -18.47 -4.42 24.50
N HIS A 49 -17.70 -3.35 24.75
CA HIS A 49 -16.29 -3.30 24.32
C HIS A 49 -15.44 -4.29 25.11
N ASN A 50 -15.67 -4.44 26.42
CA ASN A 50 -14.97 -5.38 27.28
C ASN A 50 -15.35 -6.84 26.98
N ASN A 51 -16.62 -7.12 26.69
CA ASN A 51 -17.09 -8.43 26.24
C ASN A 51 -16.59 -8.79 24.84
N ARG A 52 -16.50 -7.81 23.91
CA ARG A 52 -15.85 -8.04 22.59
C ARG A 52 -14.35 -8.31 22.71
N SER A 53 -13.63 -7.69 23.64
CA SER A 53 -12.20 -7.98 23.86
C SER A 53 -11.98 -9.36 24.46
N ASN A 54 -12.82 -9.80 25.38
CA ASN A 54 -12.75 -11.14 25.98
C ASN A 54 -13.19 -12.23 24.98
N SER A 55 -14.24 -12.02 24.20
CA SER A 55 -14.65 -12.94 23.15
C SER A 55 -13.61 -13.02 22.02
N SER A 56 -12.95 -11.91 21.67
CA SER A 56 -11.87 -11.95 20.68
C SER A 56 -10.67 -12.74 21.14
N SER A 57 -10.28 -12.67 22.41
CA SER A 57 -9.16 -13.46 22.95
C SER A 57 -9.47 -14.97 23.03
N GLU A 58 -10.71 -15.35 23.31
CA GLU A 58 -11.16 -16.75 23.27
C GLU A 58 -11.27 -17.28 21.84
N ILE A 59 -11.77 -16.47 20.90
CA ILE A 59 -11.81 -16.80 19.48
C ILE A 59 -10.39 -16.99 18.93
N TRP A 60 -9.42 -16.14 19.33
CA TRP A 60 -8.02 -16.32 18.97
C TRP A 60 -7.41 -17.59 19.55
N ARG A 61 -7.69 -17.91 20.82
CA ARG A 61 -7.27 -19.18 21.45
C ARG A 61 -7.82 -20.40 20.71
N GLN A 62 -9.10 -20.42 20.37
CA GLN A 62 -9.73 -21.50 19.60
C GLN A 62 -9.16 -21.60 18.18
N ARG A 63 -8.85 -20.47 17.52
CA ARG A 63 -8.23 -20.46 16.19
C ARG A 63 -6.80 -21.00 16.20
N ILE A 64 -6.03 -20.79 17.25
CA ILE A 64 -4.67 -21.33 17.40
C ILE A 64 -4.71 -22.82 17.72
N LEU A 65 -5.66 -23.26 18.53
CA LEU A 65 -5.78 -24.68 18.94
C LEU A 65 -6.31 -25.60 17.81
N HIS A 66 -7.09 -25.05 16.86
CA HIS A 66 -7.67 -25.82 15.75
C HIS A 66 -7.42 -25.13 14.38
N PRO A 67 -6.17 -25.03 13.91
CA PRO A 67 -5.83 -24.25 12.74
C PRO A 67 -6.52 -24.73 11.45
N CYS A 68 -6.65 -26.04 11.26
CA CYS A 68 -7.29 -26.58 10.04
C CYS A 68 -8.79 -26.29 9.97
N THR A 69 -9.51 -26.37 11.08
CA THR A 69 -10.94 -26.07 11.14
C THR A 69 -11.18 -24.57 10.96
N SER A 70 -10.39 -23.75 11.62
CA SER A 70 -10.43 -22.31 11.52
C SER A 70 -10.15 -21.83 10.09
N THR A 71 -9.18 -22.43 9.42
CA THR A 71 -8.87 -22.11 8.02
C THR A 71 -10.02 -22.46 7.08
N LYS A 72 -10.65 -23.62 7.27
CA LYS A 72 -11.82 -24.04 6.47
C LYS A 72 -12.99 -23.07 6.64
N ILE A 73 -13.30 -22.67 7.87
CA ILE A 73 -14.37 -21.69 8.17
C ILE A 73 -14.03 -20.35 7.51
N TYR A 74 -12.80 -19.86 7.67
CA TYR A 74 -12.35 -18.63 7.05
C TYR A 74 -12.53 -18.62 5.53
N PHE A 75 -12.14 -19.71 4.83
CA PHE A 75 -12.32 -19.81 3.38
C PHE A 75 -13.77 -19.97 2.97
N ALA A 76 -14.59 -20.66 3.77
CA ALA A 76 -16.02 -20.79 3.53
C ALA A 76 -16.72 -19.43 3.60
N ASP A 77 -16.47 -18.67 4.67
CA ASP A 77 -17.01 -17.32 4.87
C ASP A 77 -16.55 -16.37 3.74
N LEU A 78 -15.27 -16.39 3.43
CA LEU A 78 -14.71 -15.55 2.38
C LEU A 78 -15.30 -15.89 0.99
N SER A 79 -15.48 -17.18 0.69
CA SER A 79 -16.04 -17.64 -0.60
C SER A 79 -17.54 -17.39 -0.74
N SER A 80 -18.29 -17.30 0.35
CA SER A 80 -19.70 -16.95 0.34
C SER A 80 -19.93 -15.49 -0.09
N VAL A 81 -19.05 -14.59 0.32
CA VAL A 81 -19.15 -13.14 0.00
C VAL A 81 -18.50 -12.80 -1.35
N PHE A 82 -17.29 -13.33 -1.62
CA PHE A 82 -16.46 -12.88 -2.75
C PHE A 82 -16.51 -13.81 -3.98
N SER A 83 -17.20 -14.88 -3.95
CA SER A 83 -17.19 -15.98 -4.91
C SER A 83 -15.81 -16.65 -5.10
N TRP A 84 -15.80 -17.97 -5.25
CA TRP A 84 -14.60 -18.77 -5.47
C TRP A 84 -13.76 -18.32 -6.69
N ARG A 85 -14.43 -17.99 -7.81
CA ARG A 85 -13.73 -17.55 -9.04
C ARG A 85 -12.97 -16.26 -8.84
N PHE A 86 -13.55 -15.29 -8.16
CA PHE A 86 -12.89 -14.02 -7.88
C PHE A 86 -11.75 -14.18 -6.88
N LEU A 87 -11.92 -14.98 -5.83
CA LEU A 87 -10.85 -15.28 -4.87
C LEU A 87 -9.66 -15.98 -5.53
N SER A 88 -9.91 -16.93 -6.43
CA SER A 88 -8.84 -17.58 -7.19
C SER A 88 -8.12 -16.59 -8.12
N TRP A 89 -8.86 -15.71 -8.78
CA TRP A 89 -8.25 -14.64 -9.58
C TRP A 89 -7.39 -13.71 -8.71
N LEU A 90 -7.88 -13.32 -7.54
CA LEU A 90 -7.18 -12.46 -6.60
C LEU A 90 -5.92 -13.15 -6.04
N ALA A 91 -6.00 -14.46 -5.74
CA ALA A 91 -4.86 -15.25 -5.30
C ALA A 91 -3.77 -15.31 -6.38
N ILE A 92 -4.13 -15.65 -7.62
CA ILE A 92 -3.20 -15.71 -8.75
C ILE A 92 -2.55 -14.34 -8.99
N GLN A 93 -3.34 -13.27 -8.99
CA GLN A 93 -2.83 -11.91 -9.17
C GLN A 93 -1.83 -11.53 -8.08
N ASN A 94 -2.14 -11.76 -6.81
CA ASN A 94 -1.25 -11.37 -5.71
C ASN A 94 -0.03 -12.30 -5.60
N PHE A 95 -0.22 -13.61 -5.73
CA PHE A 95 0.88 -14.57 -5.66
C PHE A 95 1.84 -14.43 -6.85
N ALA A 96 1.32 -14.45 -8.09
CA ALA A 96 2.16 -14.49 -9.28
C ALA A 96 2.65 -13.11 -9.74
N MET A 97 1.80 -12.05 -9.63
CA MET A 97 2.20 -10.73 -10.12
C MET A 97 2.93 -9.92 -9.06
N TYR A 98 2.32 -9.74 -7.88
CA TYR A 98 2.93 -8.89 -6.84
C TYR A 98 4.07 -9.63 -6.13
N GLY A 99 3.81 -10.83 -5.59
CA GLY A 99 4.80 -11.66 -4.91
C GLY A 99 5.76 -12.39 -5.86
N GLY A 100 5.34 -12.66 -7.11
CA GLY A 100 6.13 -13.28 -8.16
C GLY A 100 6.91 -12.26 -8.99
N VAL A 101 6.29 -11.71 -10.03
CA VAL A 101 6.95 -10.87 -11.04
C VAL A 101 7.57 -9.62 -10.44
N SER A 102 6.83 -8.86 -9.61
CA SER A 102 7.35 -7.61 -9.06
C SER A 102 8.49 -7.86 -8.07
N ALA A 103 8.36 -8.86 -7.19
CA ALA A 103 9.45 -9.24 -6.26
C ALA A 103 10.69 -9.75 -7.02
N LEU A 104 10.49 -10.56 -8.08
CA LEU A 104 11.58 -11.04 -8.94
C LEU A 104 12.33 -9.88 -9.58
N VAL A 105 11.61 -8.94 -10.21
CA VAL A 105 12.22 -7.77 -10.87
C VAL A 105 13.02 -6.93 -9.86
N MET A 106 12.48 -6.74 -8.66
CA MET A 106 13.18 -6.00 -7.60
C MET A 106 14.45 -6.72 -7.13
N SER A 107 14.36 -8.03 -6.92
CA SER A 107 15.50 -8.84 -6.40
C SER A 107 16.60 -9.01 -7.44
N VAL A 108 16.26 -9.18 -8.73
CA VAL A 108 17.25 -9.39 -9.81
C VAL A 108 17.91 -8.10 -10.28
N SER A 109 17.28 -6.96 -10.06
CA SER A 109 17.74 -5.65 -10.56
C SER A 109 19.16 -5.30 -10.07
N LEU A 110 19.43 -5.47 -8.76
CA LEU A 110 20.74 -5.14 -8.18
C LEU A 110 21.87 -6.01 -8.75
N PRO A 111 21.81 -7.35 -8.69
CA PRO A 111 22.90 -8.20 -9.21
C PRO A 111 23.11 -8.05 -10.72
N LEU A 112 22.01 -7.94 -11.49
CA LEU A 112 22.10 -7.81 -12.95
C LEU A 112 22.83 -6.52 -13.35
N PHE A 113 22.45 -5.39 -12.81
CA PHE A 113 23.07 -4.11 -13.15
C PHE A 113 24.49 -3.97 -12.57
N LYS A 114 24.76 -4.56 -11.41
CA LYS A 114 26.11 -4.62 -10.85
C LYS A 114 27.05 -5.45 -11.73
N GLU A 115 26.60 -6.60 -12.24
CA GLU A 115 27.38 -7.44 -13.18
C GLU A 115 27.69 -6.70 -14.49
N MET A 116 26.81 -5.80 -14.92
CA MET A 116 27.01 -4.92 -16.08
C MET A 116 27.90 -3.70 -15.78
N GLY A 117 28.42 -3.55 -14.57
CA GLY A 117 29.29 -2.43 -14.19
C GLY A 117 28.56 -1.10 -13.97
N ILE A 118 27.23 -1.12 -13.80
CA ILE A 118 26.44 0.08 -13.53
C ILE A 118 26.66 0.53 -12.09
N ASP A 119 26.90 1.82 -11.87
CA ASP A 119 27.11 2.38 -10.53
C ASP A 119 25.83 2.38 -9.66
N ALA A 120 26.01 2.41 -8.32
CA ALA A 120 24.89 2.34 -7.37
C ALA A 120 23.89 3.49 -7.52
N SER A 121 24.35 4.69 -7.92
CA SER A 121 23.48 5.85 -8.17
C SER A 121 22.53 5.60 -9.35
N LYS A 122 23.08 5.13 -10.48
CA LYS A 122 22.26 4.82 -11.67
C LYS A 122 21.34 3.63 -11.44
N GLN A 123 21.81 2.60 -10.73
CA GLN A 123 20.99 1.44 -10.35
C GLN A 123 19.78 1.87 -9.49
N GLN A 124 19.95 2.83 -8.58
CA GLN A 124 18.85 3.37 -7.79
C GLN A 124 17.80 4.10 -8.63
N LEU A 125 18.22 4.85 -9.67
CA LEU A 125 17.30 5.44 -10.65
C LEU A 125 16.54 4.36 -11.44
N TYR A 126 17.21 3.30 -11.85
CA TYR A 126 16.61 2.16 -12.54
C TYR A 126 15.55 1.47 -11.66
N SER A 127 15.84 1.26 -10.38
CA SER A 127 14.86 0.73 -9.43
C SER A 127 13.64 1.65 -9.29
N THR A 128 13.84 2.97 -9.29
CA THR A 128 12.78 3.97 -9.25
C THR A 128 11.88 3.89 -10.49
N MET A 129 12.48 3.83 -11.68
CA MET A 129 11.75 3.68 -12.95
C MET A 129 10.95 2.38 -12.99
N THR A 130 11.56 1.29 -12.55
CA THR A 130 10.92 -0.03 -12.50
C THR A 130 9.70 -0.07 -11.59
N LEU A 131 9.68 0.68 -10.48
CA LEU A 131 8.56 0.80 -9.56
C LEU A 131 7.51 1.84 -9.95
N SER A 132 7.83 2.74 -10.88
CA SER A 132 6.94 3.86 -11.24
C SER A 132 5.54 3.44 -11.75
N PRO A 133 5.30 2.24 -12.33
CA PRO A 133 3.95 1.79 -12.67
C PRO A 133 2.98 1.74 -11.48
N PHE A 134 3.46 1.50 -10.26
CA PHE A 134 2.60 1.53 -9.07
C PHE A 134 2.07 2.94 -8.74
N ALA A 135 2.73 3.98 -9.21
CA ALA A 135 2.26 5.35 -9.10
C ALA A 135 1.22 5.74 -10.17
N LEU A 136 1.07 4.93 -11.23
CA LEU A 136 -0.02 5.07 -12.21
C LEU A 136 -1.40 4.65 -11.67
N LYS A 137 -1.47 3.97 -10.53
CA LYS A 137 -2.73 3.46 -9.97
C LYS A 137 -3.87 4.48 -9.96
N PRO A 138 -3.69 5.76 -9.52
CA PRO A 138 -4.76 6.75 -9.56
C PRO A 138 -5.31 7.02 -10.95
N PHE A 139 -4.42 7.13 -11.95
CA PHE A 139 -4.81 7.33 -13.35
C PHE A 139 -5.58 6.12 -13.90
N ILE A 140 -5.08 4.91 -13.65
CA ILE A 140 -5.70 3.66 -14.13
C ILE A 140 -7.05 3.45 -13.47
N GLY A 141 -7.18 3.75 -12.17
CA GLY A 141 -8.44 3.68 -11.43
C GLY A 141 -9.51 4.58 -12.07
N VAL A 142 -9.20 5.85 -12.25
CA VAL A 142 -10.09 6.81 -12.93
C VAL A 142 -10.40 6.38 -14.35
N PHE A 143 -9.39 5.95 -15.11
CA PHE A 143 -9.56 5.49 -16.48
C PHE A 143 -10.48 4.26 -16.57
N SER A 144 -10.27 3.27 -15.69
CA SER A 144 -11.09 2.06 -15.66
C SER A 144 -12.55 2.36 -15.33
N ASP A 145 -12.80 3.30 -14.42
CA ASP A 145 -14.16 3.64 -13.98
C ASP A 145 -14.92 4.47 -15.04
N LEU A 146 -14.21 5.31 -15.81
CA LEU A 146 -14.83 6.19 -16.81
C LEU A 146 -14.93 5.58 -18.22
N PHE A 147 -14.00 4.66 -18.62
CA PHE A 147 -13.90 4.14 -19.98
C PHE A 147 -14.11 2.62 -20.05
N PRO A 148 -15.36 2.13 -20.16
CA PRO A 148 -15.63 0.71 -20.34
C PRO A 148 -15.26 0.24 -21.77
N ILE A 149 -14.19 -0.55 -21.90
CA ILE A 149 -13.75 -1.13 -23.16
C ILE A 149 -14.67 -2.30 -23.54
N LYS A 150 -15.31 -2.24 -24.69
CA LYS A 150 -16.33 -3.22 -25.14
C LYS A 150 -17.46 -3.45 -24.11
N GLY A 151 -17.72 -2.45 -23.25
CA GLY A 151 -18.73 -2.50 -22.19
C GLY A 151 -18.28 -3.13 -20.89
N TYR A 152 -16.99 -3.44 -20.72
CA TYR A 152 -16.39 -3.92 -19.47
C TYR A 152 -15.35 -2.92 -18.96
N HIS A 153 -15.45 -2.53 -17.70
CA HIS A 153 -14.56 -1.52 -17.11
C HIS A 153 -13.15 -2.07 -16.85
N LYS A 154 -13.03 -3.33 -16.41
CA LYS A 154 -11.78 -3.87 -15.85
C LYS A 154 -11.18 -5.00 -16.69
N ARG A 155 -12.01 -5.91 -17.22
CA ARG A 155 -11.56 -7.14 -17.89
C ARG A 155 -10.61 -6.88 -19.07
N TYR A 156 -10.99 -6.03 -20.02
CA TYR A 156 -10.16 -5.78 -21.20
C TYR A 156 -8.91 -4.97 -20.88
N LEU A 157 -9.01 -4.05 -19.91
CA LEU A 157 -7.85 -3.30 -19.43
C LEU A 157 -6.82 -4.24 -18.77
N ALA A 158 -7.28 -5.22 -17.98
CA ALA A 158 -6.42 -6.27 -17.43
C ALA A 158 -5.73 -7.09 -18.51
N LEU A 159 -6.46 -7.52 -19.56
CA LEU A 159 -5.88 -8.27 -20.69
C LEU A 159 -4.83 -7.45 -21.46
N ILE A 160 -5.08 -6.17 -21.71
CA ILE A 160 -4.11 -5.27 -22.35
C ILE A 160 -2.85 -5.15 -21.50
N SER A 161 -2.99 -5.01 -20.19
CA SER A 161 -1.86 -4.93 -19.28
C SER A 161 -1.02 -6.21 -19.28
N ILE A 162 -1.66 -7.38 -19.28
CA ILE A 162 -0.96 -8.67 -19.38
C ILE A 162 -0.16 -8.76 -20.69
N LEU A 163 -0.74 -8.31 -21.82
CA LEU A 163 -0.03 -8.29 -23.09
C LEU A 163 1.19 -7.36 -23.07
N ILE A 164 1.10 -6.19 -22.44
CA ILE A 164 2.23 -5.26 -22.27
C ILE A 164 3.36 -5.95 -21.50
N GLY A 165 3.06 -6.63 -20.40
CA GLY A 165 4.08 -7.36 -19.62
C GLY A 165 4.70 -8.53 -20.38
N LEU A 166 3.89 -9.28 -21.12
CA LEU A 166 4.39 -10.38 -21.97
C LEU A 166 5.34 -9.88 -23.05
N ILE A 167 4.99 -8.76 -23.73
CA ILE A 167 5.86 -8.13 -24.72
C ILE A 167 7.16 -7.66 -24.05
N GLY A 168 7.09 -7.00 -22.89
CA GLY A 168 8.26 -6.55 -22.14
C GLY A 168 9.17 -7.72 -21.73
N CYS A 169 8.61 -8.81 -21.21
CA CYS A 169 9.38 -9.98 -20.80
C CYS A 169 9.99 -10.73 -22.00
N SER A 170 9.25 -10.83 -23.11
CA SER A 170 9.79 -11.44 -24.33
C SER A 170 10.93 -10.61 -24.93
N ALA A 171 10.81 -9.27 -24.91
CA ALA A 171 11.87 -8.36 -25.31
C ALA A 171 13.11 -8.49 -24.41
N LEU A 172 12.88 -8.60 -23.07
CA LEU A 172 13.94 -8.84 -22.08
C LEU A 172 14.73 -10.12 -22.41
N LEU A 173 14.03 -11.23 -22.66
CA LEU A 173 14.65 -12.51 -23.05
C LEU A 173 15.44 -12.40 -24.34
N ALA A 174 14.90 -11.72 -25.37
CA ALA A 174 15.57 -11.52 -26.64
C ALA A 174 16.85 -10.66 -26.50
N LEU A 175 16.77 -9.56 -25.74
CA LEU A 175 17.92 -8.67 -25.50
C LEU A 175 19.01 -9.38 -24.71
N TYR A 176 18.64 -10.14 -23.69
CA TYR A 176 19.61 -10.86 -22.86
C TYR A 176 20.24 -12.07 -23.59
N HIS A 177 19.48 -12.76 -24.46
CA HIS A 177 19.99 -13.87 -25.27
C HIS A 177 21.00 -13.41 -26.32
N ASN A 178 20.73 -12.27 -26.97
CA ASN A 178 21.59 -11.73 -28.02
C ASN A 178 22.88 -11.06 -27.51
N ARG A 179 22.88 -10.62 -26.23
CA ARG A 179 24.00 -9.88 -25.63
C ARG A 179 24.16 -10.28 -24.17
N ASN A 180 25.18 -11.09 -23.87
CA ASN A 180 25.48 -11.46 -22.50
C ASN A 180 25.88 -10.23 -21.68
N ALA A 181 25.38 -10.13 -20.43
CA ALA A 181 25.69 -9.02 -19.52
C ALA A 181 27.20 -8.80 -19.33
N LYS A 182 27.98 -9.88 -19.31
CA LYS A 182 29.44 -9.84 -19.19
C LYS A 182 30.16 -9.28 -20.44
N GLU A 183 29.62 -9.53 -21.63
CA GLU A 183 30.16 -8.96 -22.86
C GLU A 183 29.88 -7.49 -22.97
N ALA A 184 28.65 -7.08 -22.60
CA ALA A 184 28.26 -5.68 -22.54
C ALA A 184 29.08 -4.88 -21.51
N ALA A 185 29.53 -5.49 -20.41
CA ALA A 185 30.36 -4.84 -19.39
C ALA A 185 31.76 -4.42 -19.88
N GLN A 186 32.20 -4.91 -21.03
CA GLN A 186 33.49 -4.53 -21.62
C GLN A 186 33.49 -3.13 -22.23
N ASP A 187 32.32 -2.65 -22.70
CA ASP A 187 32.11 -1.27 -23.18
C ASP A 187 31.09 -0.53 -22.31
N PRO A 188 31.52 0.48 -21.54
CA PRO A 188 30.61 1.23 -20.66
C PRO A 188 29.43 1.85 -21.39
N GLN A 189 29.59 2.31 -22.64
CA GLN A 189 28.49 2.90 -23.40
C GLN A 189 27.44 1.85 -23.80
N GLU A 190 27.89 0.66 -24.19
CA GLU A 190 27.03 -0.45 -24.52
C GLU A 190 26.31 -0.99 -23.28
N ALA A 191 26.99 -1.07 -22.13
CA ALA A 191 26.41 -1.44 -20.84
C ALA A 191 25.27 -0.51 -20.43
N TYR A 192 25.46 0.80 -20.48
CA TYR A 192 24.41 1.78 -20.17
C TYR A 192 23.23 1.67 -21.13
N ARG A 193 23.49 1.52 -22.43
CA ARG A 193 22.45 1.41 -23.44
C ARG A 193 21.59 0.15 -23.29
N LEU A 194 22.24 -0.99 -23.01
CA LEU A 194 21.53 -2.23 -22.74
C LEU A 194 20.73 -2.14 -21.45
N SER A 195 21.33 -1.59 -20.38
CA SER A 195 20.66 -1.41 -19.09
C SER A 195 19.40 -0.52 -19.20
N ASP A 196 19.46 0.58 -19.96
CA ASP A 196 18.31 1.44 -20.21
C ASP A 196 17.16 0.68 -20.89
N LEU A 197 17.48 -0.21 -21.86
CA LEU A 197 16.46 -1.06 -22.52
C LEU A 197 15.88 -2.12 -21.55
N LEU A 198 16.71 -2.75 -20.73
CA LEU A 198 16.27 -3.75 -19.75
C LEU A 198 15.34 -3.12 -18.69
N VAL A 199 15.61 -1.88 -18.26
CA VAL A 199 14.74 -1.14 -17.33
C VAL A 199 13.37 -0.88 -17.95
N VAL A 200 13.27 -0.55 -19.24
CA VAL A 200 11.99 -0.40 -19.93
C VAL A 200 11.23 -1.73 -19.97
N CYS A 201 11.92 -2.86 -20.17
CA CYS A 201 11.30 -4.18 -20.09
C CYS A 201 10.75 -4.47 -18.68
N PHE A 202 11.52 -4.18 -17.64
CA PHE A 202 11.07 -4.32 -16.25
C PHE A 202 9.89 -3.40 -15.91
N PHE A 203 9.92 -2.18 -16.42
CA PHE A 203 8.77 -1.26 -16.31
C PHE A 203 7.50 -1.87 -16.92
N CYS A 204 7.57 -2.42 -18.14
CA CYS A 204 6.42 -3.07 -18.80
C CYS A 204 5.90 -4.28 -17.99
N MET A 205 6.78 -5.09 -17.40
CA MET A 205 6.38 -6.20 -16.54
C MET A 205 5.65 -5.70 -15.29
N ASN A 206 6.15 -4.66 -14.64
CA ASN A 206 5.51 -4.06 -13.46
C ASN A 206 4.23 -3.28 -13.77
N VAL A 207 4.04 -2.79 -15.02
CA VAL A 207 2.73 -2.26 -15.48
C VAL A 207 1.65 -3.33 -15.32
N THR A 208 1.93 -4.58 -15.66
CA THR A 208 0.97 -5.68 -15.47
C THR A 208 0.64 -5.87 -14.00
N ALA A 209 1.65 -5.96 -13.12
CA ALA A 209 1.45 -6.15 -11.70
C ALA A 209 0.64 -5.01 -11.07
N ALA A 210 1.00 -3.75 -11.38
CA ALA A 210 0.33 -2.56 -10.84
C ALA A 210 -1.12 -2.42 -11.33
N ASN A 211 -1.37 -2.69 -12.65
CA ASN A 211 -2.71 -2.57 -13.20
C ASN A 211 -3.65 -3.66 -12.70
N LEU A 212 -3.21 -4.91 -12.63
CA LEU A 212 -4.03 -5.99 -12.07
C LEU A 212 -4.33 -5.77 -10.60
N ASP A 213 -3.38 -5.20 -9.84
CA ASP A 213 -3.57 -4.88 -8.44
C ASP A 213 -4.68 -3.84 -8.22
N ILE A 214 -4.63 -2.69 -8.91
CA ILE A 214 -5.66 -1.64 -8.77
C ILE A 214 -7.05 -2.11 -9.27
N LEU A 215 -7.10 -2.92 -10.33
CA LEU A 215 -8.37 -3.45 -10.83
C LEU A 215 -9.00 -4.44 -9.85
N GLY A 216 -8.19 -5.25 -9.16
CA GLY A 216 -8.60 -6.11 -8.06
C GLY A 216 -9.06 -5.30 -6.85
N GLU A 217 -8.25 -4.28 -6.44
CA GLU A 217 -8.57 -3.37 -5.33
C GLU A 217 -9.91 -2.66 -5.53
N GLY A 218 -10.14 -2.11 -6.71
CA GLY A 218 -11.42 -1.47 -7.04
C GLY A 218 -12.61 -2.45 -6.98
N LYS A 219 -12.39 -3.74 -7.29
CA LYS A 219 -13.48 -4.73 -7.25
C LYS A 219 -13.78 -5.23 -5.85
N TYR A 220 -12.76 -5.58 -5.05
CA TYR A 220 -13.07 -6.00 -3.69
C TYR A 220 -13.59 -4.85 -2.83
N SER A 221 -13.14 -3.60 -3.05
CA SER A 221 -13.68 -2.42 -2.37
C SER A 221 -15.17 -2.20 -2.66
N GLU A 222 -15.61 -2.45 -3.91
CA GLU A 222 -17.03 -2.42 -4.28
C GLU A 222 -17.86 -3.46 -3.51
N ILE A 223 -17.31 -4.69 -3.33
CA ILE A 223 -17.97 -5.78 -2.60
C ILE A 223 -17.97 -5.49 -1.09
N MET A 224 -16.84 -5.01 -0.55
CA MET A 224 -16.71 -4.65 0.87
C MET A 224 -17.69 -3.57 1.33
N ARG A 225 -18.11 -2.65 0.47
CA ARG A 225 -19.16 -1.68 0.82
C ARG A 225 -20.49 -2.33 1.15
N LYS A 226 -20.78 -3.50 0.54
CA LYS A 226 -21.99 -4.27 0.81
C LYS A 226 -21.85 -5.20 2.02
N HIS A 227 -20.62 -5.63 2.30
CA HIS A 227 -20.28 -6.57 3.36
C HIS A 227 -19.04 -6.07 4.12
N PRO A 228 -19.17 -5.00 4.95
CA PRO A 228 -18.05 -4.35 5.63
C PRO A 228 -17.33 -5.28 6.62
N GLU A 229 -18.02 -6.25 7.19
CA GLU A 229 -17.50 -7.27 8.11
C GLU A 229 -16.42 -8.16 7.46
N SER A 230 -16.51 -8.40 6.16
CA SER A 230 -15.57 -9.26 5.42
C SER A 230 -14.34 -8.51 4.88
N GLY A 231 -14.25 -7.21 5.11
CA GLY A 231 -13.22 -6.35 4.54
C GLY A 231 -11.80 -6.67 5.01
N SER A 232 -11.62 -6.87 6.31
CA SER A 232 -10.32 -7.22 6.88
C SER A 232 -9.85 -8.59 6.39
N SER A 233 -10.77 -9.53 6.20
CA SER A 233 -10.47 -10.89 5.76
C SER A 233 -9.91 -10.94 4.34
N VAL A 234 -10.51 -10.22 3.37
CA VAL A 234 -10.00 -10.22 1.99
C VAL A 234 -8.66 -9.51 1.86
N ILE A 235 -8.42 -8.46 2.64
CA ILE A 235 -7.14 -7.76 2.69
C ILE A 235 -6.06 -8.69 3.25
N THR A 236 -6.33 -9.39 4.35
CA THR A 236 -5.41 -10.38 4.93
C THR A 236 -5.10 -11.50 3.93
N PHE A 237 -6.11 -12.01 3.21
CA PHE A 237 -5.93 -13.00 2.16
C PHE A 237 -5.01 -12.50 1.04
N LYS A 238 -5.22 -11.27 0.56
CA LYS A 238 -4.37 -10.62 -0.44
C LYS A 238 -2.91 -10.57 0.00
N PHE A 239 -2.64 -10.08 1.21
CA PHE A 239 -1.29 -9.99 1.75
C PHE A 239 -0.64 -11.36 1.93
N ALA A 240 -1.38 -12.36 2.44
CA ALA A 240 -0.87 -13.71 2.59
C ALA A 240 -0.45 -14.32 1.24
N CYS A 241 -1.27 -14.19 0.19
CA CYS A 241 -0.91 -14.64 -1.15
C CYS A 241 0.34 -13.95 -1.69
N SER A 242 0.47 -12.63 -1.49
CA SER A 242 1.62 -11.85 -1.92
C SER A 242 2.91 -12.28 -1.20
N LEU A 243 2.86 -12.44 0.12
CA LEU A 243 4.01 -12.89 0.92
C LEU A 243 4.46 -14.30 0.55
N LEU A 244 3.51 -15.23 0.35
CA LEU A 244 3.84 -16.57 -0.13
C LEU A 244 4.50 -16.54 -1.50
N GLY A 245 4.02 -15.71 -2.42
CA GLY A 245 4.66 -15.50 -3.72
C GLY A 245 6.07 -14.96 -3.59
N SER A 246 6.31 -14.00 -2.70
CA SER A 246 7.64 -13.42 -2.43
C SER A 246 8.60 -14.44 -1.82
N ILE A 247 8.15 -15.29 -0.88
CA ILE A 247 8.96 -16.37 -0.31
C ILE A 247 9.41 -17.34 -1.41
N VAL A 248 8.47 -17.78 -2.25
CA VAL A 248 8.79 -18.68 -3.37
C VAL A 248 9.77 -18.00 -4.33
N THR A 249 9.54 -16.74 -4.69
CA THR A 249 10.41 -15.99 -5.61
C THR A 249 11.81 -15.82 -5.04
N ASN A 250 11.95 -15.37 -3.81
CA ASN A 250 13.25 -15.17 -3.18
C ASN A 250 14.01 -16.50 -3.01
N SER A 251 13.33 -17.65 -2.89
CA SER A 251 13.99 -18.94 -2.69
C SER A 251 14.88 -19.37 -3.87
N TYR A 252 14.55 -18.98 -5.11
CA TYR A 252 15.30 -19.37 -6.29
C TYR A 252 16.12 -18.23 -6.93
N VAL A 253 15.75 -16.95 -6.70
CA VAL A 253 16.43 -15.82 -7.36
C VAL A 253 17.89 -15.72 -6.92
N GLY A 254 18.20 -15.79 -5.61
CA GLY A 254 19.55 -15.70 -5.11
C GLY A 254 20.48 -16.78 -5.66
N PRO A 255 20.17 -18.08 -5.50
CA PRO A 255 20.99 -19.18 -6.03
C PRO A 255 21.20 -19.12 -7.56
N LEU A 256 20.15 -18.79 -8.32
CA LEU A 256 20.26 -18.65 -9.78
C LEU A 256 21.13 -17.46 -10.17
N THR A 257 21.12 -16.39 -9.39
CA THR A 257 21.95 -15.20 -9.61
C THR A 257 23.42 -15.49 -9.29
N ASP A 258 23.72 -16.14 -8.16
CA ASP A 258 25.08 -16.56 -7.83
C ASP A 258 25.68 -17.51 -8.90
N GLY A 259 24.82 -18.34 -9.53
CA GLY A 259 25.20 -19.19 -10.65
C GLY A 259 25.30 -18.47 -12.00
N GLY A 260 24.96 -17.18 -12.11
CA GLY A 260 24.92 -16.44 -13.38
C GLY A 260 23.78 -16.85 -14.31
N HIS A 261 22.75 -17.53 -13.80
CA HIS A 261 21.68 -18.13 -14.60
C HIS A 261 20.46 -17.19 -14.75
N PHE A 262 20.67 -15.90 -15.07
CA PHE A 262 19.60 -14.91 -15.21
C PHE A 262 18.53 -15.30 -16.23
N HIS A 263 18.92 -16.00 -17.32
CA HIS A 263 17.98 -16.45 -18.35
C HIS A 263 16.88 -17.36 -17.79
N ILE A 264 17.19 -18.21 -16.81
CA ILE A 264 16.19 -19.09 -16.15
C ILE A 264 15.19 -18.24 -15.37
N ILE A 265 15.68 -17.21 -14.67
CA ILE A 265 14.84 -16.28 -13.91
C ILE A 265 13.83 -15.58 -14.85
N PHE A 266 14.26 -15.15 -16.03
CA PHE A 266 13.39 -14.48 -17.00
C PHE A 266 12.36 -15.43 -17.64
N TRP A 267 12.71 -16.71 -17.87
CA TRP A 267 11.74 -17.72 -18.32
C TRP A 267 10.67 -18.00 -17.26
N ILE A 268 11.07 -18.06 -15.98
CA ILE A 268 10.10 -18.18 -14.86
C ILE A 268 9.17 -16.95 -14.84
N ALA A 269 9.72 -15.75 -15.00
CA ALA A 269 8.93 -14.52 -15.07
C ALA A 269 7.89 -14.54 -16.20
N LEU A 270 8.25 -15.05 -17.38
CA LEU A 270 7.32 -15.21 -18.50
C LEU A 270 6.19 -16.19 -18.15
N GLY A 271 6.53 -17.31 -17.52
CA GLY A 271 5.54 -18.27 -17.03
C GLY A 271 4.57 -17.65 -16.02
N LEU A 272 5.08 -16.86 -15.06
CA LEU A 272 4.26 -16.16 -14.06
C LEU A 272 3.32 -15.13 -14.73
N LEU A 273 3.79 -14.36 -15.71
CA LEU A 273 2.99 -13.38 -16.45
C LEU A 273 1.83 -14.01 -17.25
N LEU A 274 1.96 -15.27 -17.65
CA LEU A 274 0.89 -16.01 -18.33
C LEU A 274 -0.22 -16.47 -17.39
N THR A 275 0.05 -16.63 -16.08
CA THR A 275 -0.91 -17.21 -15.14
C THR A 275 -2.24 -16.45 -15.03
N PRO A 276 -2.31 -15.10 -14.97
CA PRO A 276 -3.57 -14.37 -14.87
C PRO A 276 -4.34 -14.27 -16.20
N PHE A 277 -3.72 -14.65 -17.32
CA PHE A 277 -4.35 -14.51 -18.65
C PHE A 277 -5.63 -15.33 -18.78
N TYR A 278 -5.57 -16.64 -18.47
CA TYR A 278 -6.71 -17.54 -18.59
C TYR A 278 -7.89 -17.16 -17.67
N PRO A 279 -7.71 -16.95 -16.35
CA PRO A 279 -8.81 -16.56 -15.47
C PRO A 279 -9.42 -15.18 -15.85
N THR A 280 -8.61 -14.24 -16.31
CA THR A 280 -9.11 -12.93 -16.79
C THR A 280 -9.91 -13.10 -18.09
N LEU A 281 -9.43 -13.92 -19.02
CA LEU A 281 -10.14 -14.22 -20.28
C LEU A 281 -11.48 -14.92 -20.02
N ARG A 282 -11.57 -15.82 -19.01
CA ARG A 282 -12.80 -16.51 -18.61
C ARG A 282 -13.75 -15.62 -17.79
N GLY A 283 -13.36 -14.38 -17.46
CA GLY A 283 -14.21 -13.45 -16.72
C GLY A 283 -14.39 -13.82 -15.25
N TRP A 284 -13.33 -14.33 -14.59
CA TRP A 284 -13.36 -14.60 -13.15
C TRP A 284 -13.39 -13.29 -12.33
N LEU A 285 -13.04 -12.17 -12.95
CA LEU A 285 -13.30 -10.84 -12.40
C LEU A 285 -14.79 -10.50 -12.61
N PRO A 286 -15.63 -10.42 -11.56
CA PRO A 286 -17.06 -10.26 -11.70
C PRO A 286 -17.41 -8.83 -12.13
N GLU A 287 -17.96 -8.69 -13.35
CA GLU A 287 -18.39 -7.40 -13.93
C GLU A 287 -19.71 -7.53 -14.67
N LYS A 288 -20.55 -6.51 -14.55
CA LYS A 288 -21.75 -6.36 -15.39
C LYS A 288 -21.38 -5.62 -16.68
N LYS A 289 -21.80 -6.16 -17.82
CA LYS A 289 -21.58 -5.51 -19.12
C LYS A 289 -22.44 -4.24 -19.23
N ARG A 290 -21.80 -3.09 -19.37
CA ARG A 290 -22.45 -1.80 -19.63
C ARG A 290 -22.92 -1.71 -21.06
N ARG A 291 -24.10 -1.13 -21.26
CA ARG A 291 -24.69 -0.91 -22.58
C ARG A 291 -24.84 0.59 -22.83
N LYS A 292 -24.98 0.98 -24.09
CA LYS A 292 -25.23 2.38 -24.47
C LYS A 292 -26.54 2.93 -23.90
N SER A 293 -27.51 2.05 -23.66
CA SER A 293 -28.81 2.40 -23.09
C SER A 293 -28.78 2.67 -21.58
N ASP A 294 -27.66 2.38 -20.91
CA ASP A 294 -27.55 2.60 -19.46
C ASP A 294 -27.48 4.11 -19.19
N PRO A 295 -28.12 4.59 -18.10
CA PRO A 295 -28.14 6.01 -17.75
C PRO A 295 -26.72 6.55 -17.54
N GLY A 296 -26.43 7.74 -18.06
CA GLY A 296 -25.12 8.39 -17.97
C GLY A 296 -24.07 7.95 -18.99
N MET A 297 -24.34 6.94 -19.83
CA MET A 297 -23.39 6.45 -20.83
C MET A 297 -23.48 7.23 -22.14
N THR A 298 -22.35 7.78 -22.61
CA THR A 298 -22.25 8.47 -23.90
C THR A 298 -21.17 7.79 -24.78
N LYS A 299 -21.27 7.97 -26.10
CA LYS A 299 -20.22 7.57 -27.05
C LYS A 299 -19.31 8.76 -27.35
N ILE A 300 -18.01 8.57 -27.19
CA ILE A 300 -16.97 9.51 -27.64
C ILE A 300 -16.37 9.01 -28.97
N CYS A 301 -15.48 9.80 -29.58
CA CYS A 301 -14.74 9.46 -30.78
C CYS A 301 -14.32 7.98 -30.84
N CYS A 302 -14.44 7.35 -32.01
CA CYS A 302 -14.14 5.94 -32.26
C CYS A 302 -15.10 4.92 -31.60
N GLY A 303 -16.28 5.34 -31.12
CA GLY A 303 -17.30 4.43 -30.59
C GLY A 303 -17.04 3.89 -29.19
N CYS A 304 -16.03 4.43 -28.48
CA CYS A 304 -15.79 4.13 -27.07
C CYS A 304 -16.92 4.65 -26.20
N LEU A 305 -17.34 3.84 -25.21
CA LEU A 305 -18.30 4.27 -24.20
C LEU A 305 -17.58 5.11 -23.13
N PHE A 306 -18.28 6.11 -22.61
CA PHE A 306 -17.80 7.00 -21.55
C PHE A 306 -18.91 7.24 -20.54
N ASP A 307 -18.60 7.11 -19.24
CA ASP A 307 -19.52 7.41 -18.17
C ASP A 307 -19.52 8.92 -17.86
N GLN A 308 -20.33 9.66 -18.64
CA GLN A 308 -20.47 11.10 -18.46
C GLN A 308 -21.22 11.45 -17.18
N GLY A 309 -22.14 10.60 -16.72
CA GLY A 309 -22.90 10.84 -15.52
C GLY A 309 -22.03 10.89 -14.26
N SER A 310 -21.15 9.91 -14.10
CA SER A 310 -20.18 9.87 -13.00
C SER A 310 -19.14 11.00 -13.11
N PHE A 311 -18.68 11.31 -14.32
CA PHE A 311 -17.69 12.35 -14.54
C PHE A 311 -18.23 13.76 -14.22
N GLN A 312 -19.44 14.10 -14.67
CA GLN A 312 -20.01 15.45 -14.45
C GLN A 312 -20.25 15.78 -12.98
N LYS A 313 -20.66 14.80 -12.17
CA LYS A 313 -20.90 14.98 -10.74
C LYS A 313 -19.64 15.41 -9.98
N LYS A 314 -18.44 14.91 -10.35
CA LYS A 314 -17.20 15.11 -9.60
C LYS A 314 -15.98 15.35 -10.52
N ARG A 315 -16.14 16.26 -11.49
CA ARG A 315 -15.15 16.52 -12.55
C ARG A 315 -13.78 16.92 -12.02
N THR A 316 -13.72 17.90 -11.12
CA THR A 316 -12.43 18.45 -10.63
C THR A 316 -11.58 17.43 -9.88
N PRO A 317 -12.11 16.68 -8.88
CA PRO A 317 -11.34 15.63 -8.22
C PRO A 317 -10.85 14.54 -9.18
N PHE A 318 -11.67 14.07 -10.11
CA PHE A 318 -11.25 13.04 -11.08
C PHE A 318 -10.08 13.49 -11.95
N VAL A 319 -10.12 14.72 -12.46
CA VAL A 319 -9.02 15.27 -13.28
C VAL A 319 -7.75 15.40 -12.47
N VAL A 320 -7.83 15.92 -11.25
CA VAL A 320 -6.68 16.08 -10.35
C VAL A 320 -6.04 14.74 -10.02
N ILE A 321 -6.86 13.75 -9.66
CA ILE A 321 -6.38 12.40 -9.33
C ILE A 321 -5.70 11.76 -10.55
N ALA A 322 -6.30 11.85 -11.73
CA ALA A 322 -5.72 11.30 -12.96
C ALA A 322 -4.39 11.98 -13.32
N LEU A 323 -4.32 13.31 -13.26
CA LEU A 323 -3.09 14.06 -13.55
C LEU A 323 -1.97 13.76 -12.55
N SER A 324 -2.30 13.63 -11.27
CA SER A 324 -1.31 13.25 -10.24
C SER A 324 -0.71 11.86 -10.50
N GLY A 325 -1.54 10.90 -10.95
CA GLY A 325 -1.07 9.56 -11.31
C GLY A 325 -0.14 9.53 -12.54
N LEU A 326 -0.26 10.48 -13.45
CA LEU A 326 0.63 10.61 -14.62
C LEU A 326 1.95 11.33 -14.30
N ALA A 327 1.94 12.27 -13.36
CA ALA A 327 3.09 13.08 -13.03
C ALA A 327 4.31 12.25 -12.58
N VAL A 328 4.09 11.18 -11.83
CA VAL A 328 5.16 10.38 -11.23
C VAL A 328 5.94 9.54 -12.25
N PRO A 329 5.31 8.75 -13.14
CA PRO A 329 6.05 8.02 -14.16
C PRO A 329 6.78 8.94 -15.16
N LEU A 330 6.18 10.10 -15.47
CA LEU A 330 6.85 11.11 -16.30
C LEU A 330 8.11 11.64 -15.60
N LEU A 331 8.03 11.96 -14.31
CA LEU A 331 9.19 12.35 -13.52
C LEU A 331 10.25 11.25 -13.53
N SER A 332 9.86 10.00 -13.29
CA SER A 332 10.76 8.85 -13.29
C SER A 332 11.46 8.67 -14.63
N ALA A 333 10.74 8.81 -15.74
CA ALA A 333 11.32 8.76 -17.07
C ALA A 333 12.32 9.90 -17.31
N VAL A 334 11.94 11.14 -16.96
CA VAL A 334 12.83 12.30 -17.08
C VAL A 334 14.11 12.11 -16.25
N THR A 335 14.02 11.61 -15.04
CA THR A 335 15.20 11.41 -14.17
C THR A 335 16.08 10.27 -14.61
N THR A 336 15.53 9.24 -15.21
CA THR A 336 16.28 8.07 -15.71
C THR A 336 17.05 8.37 -16.98
N PHE A 337 16.42 9.11 -17.92
CA PHE A 337 16.95 9.36 -19.26
C PHE A 337 17.53 10.76 -19.46
N ALA A 338 17.23 11.72 -18.58
CA ALA A 338 17.80 13.07 -18.62
C ALA A 338 18.90 13.26 -17.54
N SER A 339 19.27 14.50 -17.26
CA SER A 339 20.24 14.78 -16.21
C SER A 339 19.61 14.75 -14.82
N LEU A 340 20.37 14.21 -13.85
CA LEU A 340 19.96 14.13 -12.44
C LEU A 340 19.57 15.49 -11.83
N LYS A 341 20.28 16.59 -12.24
CA LYS A 341 19.97 17.95 -11.79
C LYS A 341 18.55 18.39 -12.21
N ILE A 342 18.18 18.11 -13.45
CA ILE A 342 16.83 18.40 -13.96
C ILE A 342 15.80 17.57 -13.18
N GLY A 343 16.09 16.30 -12.91
CA GLY A 343 15.21 15.42 -12.13
C GLY A 343 14.91 15.97 -10.73
N ILE A 344 15.92 16.46 -10.02
CA ILE A 344 15.76 17.08 -8.68
C ILE A 344 14.86 18.31 -8.77
N ALA A 345 15.13 19.22 -9.71
CA ALA A 345 14.34 20.45 -9.88
C ALA A 345 12.88 20.13 -10.21
N VAL A 346 12.63 19.19 -11.15
CA VAL A 346 11.28 18.79 -11.53
C VAL A 346 10.57 18.10 -10.36
N SER A 347 11.26 17.26 -9.57
CA SER A 347 10.67 16.61 -8.39
C SER A 347 10.18 17.61 -7.34
N MET A 348 10.93 18.69 -7.10
CA MET A 348 10.52 19.76 -6.20
C MET A 348 9.31 20.53 -6.74
N ILE A 349 9.30 20.84 -8.02
CA ILE A 349 8.17 21.54 -8.66
C ILE A 349 6.90 20.67 -8.55
N VAL A 350 7.00 19.38 -8.85
CA VAL A 350 5.86 18.44 -8.75
C VAL A 350 5.39 18.30 -7.29
N PHE A 351 6.32 18.24 -6.32
CA PHE A 351 5.99 18.21 -4.90
C PHE A 351 5.15 19.42 -4.48
N LEU A 352 5.60 20.63 -4.85
CA LEU A 352 4.89 21.87 -4.54
C LEU A 352 3.55 21.97 -5.28
N LEU A 353 3.49 21.53 -6.54
CA LEU A 353 2.25 21.47 -7.30
C LEU A 353 1.22 20.52 -6.67
N LEU A 354 1.62 19.32 -6.26
CA LEU A 354 0.74 18.37 -5.60
C LEU A 354 0.22 18.92 -4.27
N ALA A 355 1.06 19.57 -3.48
CA ALA A 355 0.65 20.25 -2.25
C ALA A 355 -0.33 21.40 -2.54
N GLY A 356 -0.06 22.26 -3.53
CA GLY A 356 -0.92 23.38 -3.93
C GLY A 356 -2.28 22.91 -4.46
N VAL A 357 -2.29 21.90 -5.32
CA VAL A 357 -3.53 21.32 -5.86
C VAL A 357 -4.36 20.65 -4.76
N THR A 358 -3.70 19.94 -3.83
CA THR A 358 -4.40 19.34 -2.67
C THR A 358 -5.05 20.44 -1.81
N TYR A 359 -4.35 21.56 -1.59
CA TYR A 359 -4.89 22.71 -0.86
C TYR A 359 -6.11 23.34 -1.55
N ALA A 360 -6.09 23.42 -2.87
CA ALA A 360 -7.15 24.05 -3.66
C ALA A 360 -8.40 23.18 -3.81
N VAL A 361 -8.26 21.84 -3.82
CA VAL A 361 -9.36 20.91 -4.17
C VAL A 361 -9.97 20.24 -2.94
N PHE A 362 -9.17 19.97 -1.90
CA PHE A 362 -9.61 19.19 -0.74
C PHE A 362 -9.82 20.06 0.52
N PRO A 363 -10.63 19.59 1.49
CA PRO A 363 -10.78 20.25 2.78
C PRO A 363 -9.46 20.44 3.51
N ARG A 364 -9.36 21.47 4.34
CA ARG A 364 -8.12 21.81 5.07
C ARG A 364 -7.59 20.67 5.94
N VAL A 365 -8.46 19.82 6.48
CA VAL A 365 -8.07 18.65 7.27
C VAL A 365 -7.36 17.62 6.40
N VAL A 366 -7.92 17.30 5.23
CA VAL A 366 -7.31 16.40 4.24
C VAL A 366 -5.95 16.93 3.79
N PHE A 367 -5.88 18.23 3.45
CA PHE A 367 -4.63 18.89 3.06
C PHE A 367 -3.55 18.73 4.13
N ARG A 368 -3.84 19.01 5.41
CA ARG A 368 -2.88 18.87 6.51
C ARG A 368 -2.36 17.45 6.63
N ILE A 369 -3.23 16.44 6.51
CA ILE A 369 -2.86 15.03 6.60
C ILE A 369 -2.01 14.63 5.41
N ILE A 370 -2.37 15.01 4.18
CA ILE A 370 -1.61 14.72 2.98
C ILE A 370 -0.21 15.35 3.05
N VAL A 371 -0.10 16.62 3.47
CA VAL A 371 1.20 17.27 3.66
C VAL A 371 2.03 16.57 4.74
N ALA A 372 1.42 16.13 5.85
CA ALA A 372 2.13 15.34 6.85
C ALA A 372 2.72 14.06 6.24
N ILE A 373 1.94 13.34 5.45
CA ILE A 373 2.40 12.12 4.74
C ILE A 373 3.52 12.45 3.77
N MET A 374 3.39 13.54 3.00
CA MET A 374 4.43 14.00 2.08
C MET A 374 5.74 14.26 2.82
N LEU A 375 5.72 14.97 3.94
CA LEU A 375 6.90 15.28 4.74
C LEU A 375 7.49 14.03 5.39
N ILE A 376 6.68 13.16 5.99
CA ILE A 376 7.16 11.92 6.63
C ILE A 376 7.82 11.00 5.60
N LYS A 377 7.20 10.80 4.42
CA LYS A 377 7.74 9.92 3.39
C LYS A 377 8.96 10.47 2.69
N SER A 378 9.03 11.79 2.43
CA SER A 378 10.16 12.42 1.77
C SER A 378 11.37 12.63 2.69
N SER A 379 11.16 12.74 4.00
CA SER A 379 12.26 12.91 4.96
C SER A 379 13.16 11.67 5.07
N HIS A 380 12.66 10.47 4.77
CA HIS A 380 13.44 9.24 4.81
C HIS A 380 14.08 8.94 3.45
N ILE A 381 15.26 9.54 3.20
CA ILE A 381 15.98 9.36 1.93
C ILE A 381 16.49 7.93 1.81
N LYS A 382 16.14 7.26 0.71
CA LYS A 382 16.50 5.87 0.46
C LYS A 382 17.91 5.73 -0.11
N LEU A 383 18.69 4.80 0.46
CA LEU A 383 20.07 4.48 0.10
C LEU A 383 20.26 2.97 -0.18
N GLY A 384 19.17 2.26 -0.49
CA GLY A 384 19.16 0.80 -0.60
C GLY A 384 20.14 0.25 -1.64
N SER A 385 20.34 0.97 -2.75
CA SER A 385 21.28 0.52 -3.79
C SER A 385 22.71 0.51 -3.30
N VAL A 386 23.19 1.59 -2.70
CA VAL A 386 24.58 1.67 -2.22
C VAL A 386 24.84 0.71 -1.05
N LEU A 387 23.85 0.49 -0.18
CA LEU A 387 23.92 -0.53 0.86
C LEU A 387 24.05 -1.94 0.25
N GLY A 388 23.24 -2.25 -0.76
CA GLY A 388 23.32 -3.52 -1.47
C GLY A 388 24.69 -3.74 -2.13
N TYR A 389 25.27 -2.68 -2.73
CA TYR A 389 26.60 -2.72 -3.32
C TYR A 389 27.69 -2.93 -2.27
N PHE A 390 27.59 -2.29 -1.12
CA PHE A 390 28.49 -2.50 0.02
C PHE A 390 28.43 -3.93 0.53
N TYR A 391 27.23 -4.47 0.79
CA TYR A 391 27.05 -5.81 1.35
C TYR A 391 27.51 -6.93 0.42
N THR A 392 27.37 -6.74 -0.88
CA THR A 392 27.76 -7.72 -1.91
C THR A 392 29.07 -7.38 -2.61
N ALA A 393 29.86 -6.42 -2.08
CA ALA A 393 31.14 -6.03 -2.66
C ALA A 393 32.11 -7.22 -2.72
N ASP A 394 32.86 -7.32 -3.81
CA ASP A 394 33.92 -8.34 -3.99
C ASP A 394 35.19 -7.92 -3.24
N GLU A 395 36.08 -8.86 -2.97
CA GLU A 395 37.37 -8.60 -2.30
C GLU A 395 38.23 -7.55 -3.03
N GLN A 396 38.13 -7.48 -4.36
CA GLN A 396 38.84 -6.48 -5.17
C GLN A 396 38.30 -5.07 -5.02
N CYS A 397 36.98 -4.96 -4.77
CA CYS A 397 36.29 -3.69 -4.54
C CYS A 397 36.49 -3.22 -3.09
N LEU A 398 36.28 -4.09 -2.11
CA LEU A 398 36.35 -3.77 -0.68
C LEU A 398 36.99 -4.96 0.08
N PRO A 399 38.32 -4.97 0.30
CA PRO A 399 39.04 -6.10 0.94
C PRO A 399 38.47 -6.48 2.32
N ASP A 400 38.10 -5.49 3.13
CA ASP A 400 37.52 -5.69 4.46
C ASP A 400 36.00 -5.77 4.46
N GLY A 401 35.37 -6.04 3.31
CA GLY A 401 33.92 -6.10 3.14
C GLY A 401 33.25 -7.32 3.77
N PRO A 402 31.91 -7.36 3.90
CA PRO A 402 31.16 -8.53 4.38
C PRO A 402 31.04 -9.64 3.32
N HIS A 403 31.21 -9.33 2.03
CA HIS A 403 31.24 -10.26 0.87
C HIS A 403 30.05 -11.24 0.86
N PHE A 404 28.82 -10.75 1.05
CA PHE A 404 27.66 -11.64 1.04
C PHE A 404 27.35 -12.14 -0.37
N SER A 405 27.10 -13.44 -0.51
CA SER A 405 26.54 -14.02 -1.73
C SER A 405 25.11 -13.52 -1.96
N TYR A 406 24.67 -13.48 -3.20
CA TYR A 406 23.29 -13.12 -3.50
C TYR A 406 22.28 -14.11 -2.91
N THR A 407 22.64 -15.39 -2.77
CA THR A 407 21.84 -16.36 -2.02
C THR A 407 21.62 -15.90 -0.58
N TYR A 408 22.63 -15.39 0.09
CA TYR A 408 22.48 -14.89 1.47
C TYR A 408 21.71 -13.58 1.51
N TYR A 409 22.11 -12.62 0.68
CA TYR A 409 21.56 -11.27 0.65
C TYR A 409 20.08 -11.22 0.19
N ILE A 410 19.71 -12.00 -0.84
CA ILE A 410 18.35 -12.01 -1.42
C ILE A 410 17.51 -13.14 -0.82
N THR A 411 17.99 -14.39 -0.86
CA THR A 411 17.18 -15.54 -0.47
C THR A 411 16.99 -15.61 1.02
N VAL A 412 18.09 -15.70 1.79
CA VAL A 412 17.97 -15.88 3.25
C VAL A 412 17.32 -14.67 3.89
N ALA A 413 17.79 -13.45 3.59
CA ALA A 413 17.24 -12.22 4.15
C ALA A 413 15.79 -11.98 3.69
N GLY A 414 15.46 -12.23 2.43
CA GLY A 414 14.11 -12.04 1.88
C GLY A 414 13.08 -13.02 2.45
N ILE A 415 13.45 -14.28 2.71
CA ILE A 415 12.56 -15.26 3.37
C ILE A 415 12.33 -14.86 4.83
N VAL A 416 13.41 -14.57 5.58
CA VAL A 416 13.31 -14.12 6.98
C VAL A 416 12.46 -12.85 7.05
N GLY A 417 12.72 -11.85 6.20
CA GLY A 417 11.95 -10.62 6.13
C GLY A 417 10.47 -10.83 5.84
N SER A 418 10.12 -11.75 4.93
CA SER A 418 8.72 -12.09 4.63
C SER A 418 8.00 -12.72 5.82
N ILE A 419 8.68 -13.57 6.58
CA ILE A 419 8.13 -14.16 7.82
C ILE A 419 7.93 -13.06 8.88
N VAL A 420 8.92 -12.18 9.04
CA VAL A 420 8.84 -11.06 9.99
C VAL A 420 7.71 -10.09 9.61
N ASN A 421 7.50 -9.82 8.32
CA ASN A 421 6.37 -9.01 7.85
C ASN A 421 5.02 -9.59 8.31
N LEU A 422 4.84 -10.92 8.22
CA LEU A 422 3.62 -11.57 8.70
C LEU A 422 3.43 -11.40 10.21
N VAL A 423 4.49 -11.61 10.99
CA VAL A 423 4.48 -11.39 12.45
C VAL A 423 4.19 -9.92 12.79
N ALA A 424 4.79 -8.98 12.07
CA ALA A 424 4.58 -7.55 12.26
C ALA A 424 3.11 -7.13 12.03
N VAL A 425 2.45 -7.68 11.01
CA VAL A 425 1.01 -7.46 10.77
C VAL A 425 0.16 -7.94 11.94
N MET A 426 0.46 -9.14 12.48
CA MET A 426 -0.27 -9.67 13.65
C MET A 426 -0.07 -8.81 14.90
N LEU A 427 1.16 -8.40 15.17
CA LEU A 427 1.49 -7.54 16.32
C LEU A 427 0.84 -6.16 16.20
N TYR A 428 0.83 -5.58 15.00
CA TYR A 428 0.14 -4.33 14.75
C TYR A 428 -1.35 -4.43 15.07
N GLN A 429 -2.04 -5.46 14.56
CA GLN A 429 -3.46 -5.65 14.82
C GLN A 429 -3.78 -5.81 16.30
N THR A 430 -2.89 -6.51 17.05
CA THR A 430 -3.11 -6.79 18.48
C THR A 430 -2.83 -5.59 19.38
N TYR A 431 -1.77 -4.82 19.10
CA TYR A 431 -1.27 -3.82 20.03
C TYR A 431 -1.40 -2.38 19.54
N LEU A 432 -1.16 -2.12 18.23
CA LEU A 432 -1.08 -0.76 17.71
C LEU A 432 -2.39 -0.25 17.09
N SER A 433 -3.29 -1.13 16.65
CA SER A 433 -4.55 -0.75 16.00
C SER A 433 -5.49 0.03 16.90
N SER A 434 -5.41 -0.13 18.22
CA SER A 434 -6.18 0.59 19.22
C SER A 434 -5.52 1.90 19.69
N CYS A 435 -4.26 2.18 19.28
CA CYS A 435 -3.55 3.38 19.66
C CYS A 435 -4.04 4.61 18.87
N ARG A 436 -3.74 5.81 19.39
CA ARG A 436 -3.94 7.06 18.67
C ARG A 436 -2.95 7.20 17.51
N PHE A 437 -3.34 7.86 16.42
CA PHE A 437 -2.50 8.02 15.22
C PHE A 437 -1.15 8.69 15.50
N ARG A 438 -1.14 9.83 16.23
CA ARG A 438 0.11 10.58 16.50
C ARG A 438 1.17 9.75 17.23
N PRO A 439 0.91 9.22 18.44
CA PRO A 439 1.93 8.45 19.15
C PRO A 439 2.32 7.17 18.39
N ALA A 440 1.39 6.51 17.70
CA ALA A 440 1.73 5.35 16.88
C ALA A 440 2.75 5.71 15.79
N LEU A 441 2.53 6.79 15.02
CA LEU A 441 3.47 7.25 13.99
C LEU A 441 4.79 7.78 14.58
N MET A 442 4.76 8.48 15.72
CA MET A 442 5.99 8.92 16.39
C MET A 442 6.86 7.74 16.82
N CYS A 443 6.26 6.74 17.46
CA CYS A 443 6.97 5.51 17.88
C CYS A 443 7.54 4.77 16.66
N THR A 444 6.79 4.70 15.55
CA THR A 444 7.27 4.02 14.34
C THR A 444 8.42 4.76 13.66
N ILE A 445 8.42 6.10 13.64
CA ILE A 445 9.53 6.91 13.09
C ILE A 445 10.78 6.71 13.95
N LEU A 446 10.66 6.72 15.29
CA LEU A 446 11.78 6.48 16.19
C LEU A 446 12.33 5.04 16.07
N ALA A 447 11.45 4.05 16.01
CA ALA A 447 11.84 2.67 15.77
C ALA A 447 12.51 2.51 14.38
N GLY A 448 12.10 3.32 13.40
CA GLY A 448 12.70 3.35 12.06
C GLY A 448 14.18 3.73 12.04
N ALA A 449 14.70 4.38 13.08
CA ALA A 449 16.11 4.71 13.19
C ALA A 449 16.99 3.51 13.61
N ILE A 450 16.41 2.41 14.10
CA ILE A 450 17.17 1.25 14.60
C ILE A 450 17.92 0.54 13.46
N ALA A 451 17.24 0.25 12.36
CA ALA A 451 17.85 -0.44 11.23
C ALA A 451 19.04 0.33 10.64
N PRO A 452 18.93 1.65 10.32
CA PRO A 452 20.07 2.45 9.88
C PRO A 452 21.23 2.51 10.88
N VAL A 453 20.95 2.51 12.19
CA VAL A 453 22.00 2.43 13.21
C VAL A 453 22.74 1.10 13.13
N MET A 454 22.03 0.00 12.92
CA MET A 454 22.66 -1.31 12.74
C MET A 454 23.49 -1.36 11.46
N ASP A 455 23.03 -0.74 10.37
CA ASP A 455 23.83 -0.63 9.14
C ASP A 455 25.13 0.15 9.38
N ILE A 456 25.08 1.27 10.13
CA ILE A 456 26.29 2.03 10.52
C ILE A 456 27.27 1.18 11.34
N ILE A 457 26.76 0.41 12.30
CA ILE A 457 27.59 -0.49 13.14
C ILE A 457 28.28 -1.54 12.27
N LEU A 458 27.56 -2.11 11.28
CA LEU A 458 28.12 -3.12 10.38
C LEU A 458 29.15 -2.52 9.43
N ILE A 459 28.91 -1.33 8.88
CA ILE A 459 29.85 -0.64 7.99
C ILE A 459 31.15 -0.26 8.72
N LYS A 460 31.04 0.21 9.96
CA LYS A 460 32.18 0.54 10.83
C LYS A 460 32.86 -0.68 11.46
N ARG A 461 32.36 -1.89 11.20
CA ARG A 461 32.88 -3.16 11.74
C ARG A 461 32.83 -3.27 13.27
N TRP A 462 31.99 -2.48 13.93
CA TRP A 462 31.84 -2.53 15.40
C TRP A 462 31.21 -3.82 15.89
N ASN A 463 30.43 -4.50 15.04
CA ASN A 463 29.88 -5.83 15.31
C ASN A 463 30.98 -6.87 15.57
N GLN A 464 32.13 -6.77 14.89
CA GLN A 464 33.28 -7.68 15.09
C GLN A 464 33.94 -7.46 16.47
N VAL A 465 33.99 -6.21 16.93
CA VAL A 465 34.45 -5.88 18.29
C VAL A 465 33.54 -6.50 19.36
N LEU A 466 32.22 -6.61 19.05
CA LEU A 466 31.24 -7.29 19.91
C LEU A 466 31.27 -8.82 19.76
N GLY A 467 32.14 -9.39 18.92
CA GLY A 467 32.24 -10.82 18.66
C GLY A 467 31.08 -11.40 17.85
N ILE A 468 30.26 -10.54 17.18
CA ILE A 468 29.11 -10.96 16.39
C ILE A 468 29.52 -11.00 14.91
N SER A 469 29.27 -12.13 14.24
CA SER A 469 29.57 -12.26 12.81
C SER A 469 28.72 -11.33 11.95
N ASP A 470 29.27 -10.85 10.84
CA ASP A 470 28.58 -9.96 9.88
C ASP A 470 27.25 -10.53 9.40
N LYS A 471 27.20 -11.84 9.14
CA LYS A 471 26.01 -12.55 8.70
C LYS A 471 24.87 -12.46 9.73
N VAL A 472 25.15 -12.77 10.99
CA VAL A 472 24.14 -12.71 12.06
C VAL A 472 23.67 -11.28 12.27
N PHE A 473 24.60 -10.33 12.29
CA PHE A 473 24.28 -8.93 12.52
C PHE A 473 23.42 -8.33 11.38
N PHE A 474 23.72 -8.69 10.13
CA PHE A 474 22.93 -8.30 8.97
C PHE A 474 21.48 -8.84 9.03
N ILE A 475 21.29 -10.12 9.39
CA ILE A 475 19.93 -10.69 9.54
C ILE A 475 19.14 -9.95 10.62
N LEU A 476 19.77 -9.64 11.77
CA LEU A 476 19.12 -8.88 12.83
C LEU A 476 18.73 -7.47 12.37
N GLY A 477 19.62 -6.74 11.70
CA GLY A 477 19.36 -5.36 11.23
C GLY A 477 18.42 -5.31 10.03
N SER A 478 18.90 -5.74 8.88
CA SER A 478 18.21 -5.55 7.61
C SER A 478 17.06 -6.53 7.41
N ALA A 479 17.19 -7.83 7.76
CA ALA A 479 16.12 -8.78 7.51
C ALA A 479 15.00 -8.74 8.59
N ILE A 480 15.32 -8.48 9.83
CA ILE A 480 14.33 -8.47 10.92
C ILE A 480 13.84 -7.06 11.22
N PHE A 481 14.71 -6.16 11.67
CA PHE A 481 14.27 -4.83 12.12
C PHE A 481 13.75 -3.96 10.98
N GLU A 482 14.40 -3.92 9.83
CA GLU A 482 13.95 -3.11 8.70
C GLU A 482 12.57 -3.57 8.18
N HIS A 483 12.39 -4.89 7.98
CA HIS A 483 11.11 -5.43 7.53
C HIS A 483 9.99 -5.21 8.55
N PHE A 484 10.28 -5.45 9.84
CA PHE A 484 9.33 -5.19 10.92
C PHE A 484 8.85 -3.73 10.94
N VAL A 485 9.79 -2.79 10.95
CA VAL A 485 9.49 -1.37 10.99
C VAL A 485 8.74 -0.90 9.75
N ASN A 486 9.14 -1.36 8.57
CA ASN A 486 8.47 -0.99 7.33
C ASN A 486 6.97 -1.32 7.34
N ILE A 487 6.58 -2.49 7.86
CA ILE A 487 5.16 -2.88 7.99
C ILE A 487 4.47 -2.06 9.08
N VAL A 488 5.09 -1.89 10.24
CA VAL A 488 4.49 -1.14 11.37
C VAL A 488 4.28 0.34 11.03
N VAL A 489 5.10 0.93 10.15
CA VAL A 489 4.90 2.28 9.58
C VAL A 489 3.82 2.29 8.50
N ALA A 490 3.78 1.27 7.65
CA ALA A 490 2.87 1.25 6.52
C ALA A 490 1.40 1.09 6.93
N LEU A 491 1.11 0.25 7.93
CA LEU A 491 -0.25 -0.07 8.33
C LEU A 491 -1.05 1.13 8.87
N PRO A 492 -0.56 1.97 9.82
CA PRO A 492 -1.27 3.18 10.24
C PRO A 492 -1.53 4.15 9.08
N MET A 493 -0.57 4.27 8.16
CA MET A 493 -0.75 5.12 6.98
C MET A 493 -1.86 4.59 6.06
N MET A 494 -1.94 3.28 5.84
CA MET A 494 -3.03 2.66 5.06
C MET A 494 -4.40 2.88 5.73
N VAL A 495 -4.47 2.80 7.06
CA VAL A 495 -5.70 3.13 7.81
C VAL A 495 -6.06 4.61 7.63
N ILE A 496 -5.09 5.52 7.68
CA ILE A 496 -5.32 6.94 7.40
C ILE A 496 -5.88 7.12 5.98
N PHE A 497 -5.27 6.49 4.96
CA PHE A 497 -5.74 6.60 3.56
C PHE A 497 -7.20 6.15 3.40
N GLY A 498 -7.58 5.05 4.03
CA GLY A 498 -8.97 4.57 4.01
C GLY A 498 -9.95 5.54 4.67
N LYS A 499 -9.52 6.20 5.77
CA LYS A 499 -10.37 7.15 6.52
C LYS A 499 -10.39 8.58 5.95
N LEU A 500 -9.48 8.89 5.03
CA LEU A 500 -9.48 10.16 4.29
C LEU A 500 -10.55 10.20 3.20
N ALA A 501 -11.07 9.07 2.79
CA ALA A 501 -11.97 8.98 1.66
C ALA A 501 -13.39 9.40 2.04
N PRO A 502 -13.98 10.38 1.33
CA PRO A 502 -15.38 10.76 1.52
C PRO A 502 -16.31 9.69 0.93
N PRO A 503 -17.56 9.60 1.41
CA PRO A 503 -18.58 8.75 0.82
C PRO A 503 -18.73 9.00 -0.69
N ASN A 504 -18.92 7.92 -1.46
CA ASN A 504 -19.04 7.92 -2.93
C ASN A 504 -17.76 8.29 -3.72
N MET A 505 -16.60 8.49 -3.06
CA MET A 505 -15.29 8.71 -3.72
C MET A 505 -14.15 7.90 -3.07
N GLU A 506 -14.48 6.82 -2.35
CA GLU A 506 -13.52 6.08 -1.53
C GLU A 506 -12.32 5.59 -2.36
N SER A 507 -12.56 4.94 -3.49
CA SER A 507 -11.49 4.42 -4.35
C SER A 507 -10.60 5.52 -4.92
N ALA A 508 -11.19 6.63 -5.35
CA ALA A 508 -10.46 7.74 -5.96
C ALA A 508 -9.55 8.44 -4.96
N VAL A 509 -10.06 8.81 -3.78
CA VAL A 509 -9.26 9.52 -2.76
C VAL A 509 -8.24 8.60 -2.10
N PHE A 510 -8.59 7.32 -1.85
CA PHE A 510 -7.63 6.33 -1.38
C PHE A 510 -6.45 6.18 -2.36
N SER A 511 -6.74 5.98 -3.66
CA SER A 511 -5.70 5.85 -4.68
C SER A 511 -4.87 7.12 -4.84
N TYR A 512 -5.47 8.31 -4.66
CA TYR A 512 -4.77 9.58 -4.64
C TYR A 512 -3.75 9.67 -3.50
N ALA A 513 -4.16 9.33 -2.28
CA ALA A 513 -3.29 9.34 -1.11
C ALA A 513 -2.13 8.33 -1.25
N VAL A 514 -2.41 7.12 -1.75
CA VAL A 514 -1.40 6.11 -2.07
C VAL A 514 -0.46 6.60 -3.18
N GLY A 515 -0.99 7.24 -4.22
CA GLY A 515 -0.22 7.81 -5.32
C GLY A 515 0.77 8.88 -4.85
N ILE A 516 0.32 9.80 -3.99
CA ILE A 516 1.20 10.82 -3.36
C ILE A 516 2.28 10.16 -2.50
N ALA A 517 1.93 9.18 -1.67
CA ALA A 517 2.90 8.46 -0.85
C ALA A 517 3.95 7.75 -1.71
N THR A 518 3.54 7.16 -2.83
CA THR A 518 4.44 6.53 -3.81
C THR A 518 5.33 7.56 -4.50
N PHE A 519 4.78 8.73 -4.86
CA PHE A 519 5.57 9.84 -5.40
C PHE A 519 6.67 10.27 -4.43
N CYS A 520 6.35 10.49 -3.16
CA CYS A 520 7.32 10.89 -2.15
C CYS A 520 8.40 9.82 -1.92
N PHE A 521 8.03 8.54 -1.97
CA PHE A 521 8.98 7.43 -1.94
C PHE A 521 9.95 7.49 -3.14
N MET A 522 9.45 7.71 -4.36
CA MET A 522 10.29 7.84 -5.56
C MET A 522 11.17 9.08 -5.53
N MET A 523 10.65 10.20 -5.01
CA MET A 523 11.43 11.41 -4.78
C MET A 523 12.59 11.15 -3.80
N SER A 524 12.36 10.40 -2.73
CA SER A 524 13.41 10.01 -1.77
C SER A 524 14.49 9.12 -2.40
N GLN A 525 14.12 8.21 -3.31
CA GLN A 525 15.05 7.41 -4.10
C GLN A 525 15.90 8.28 -5.04
N LEU A 526 15.28 9.24 -5.73
CA LEU A 526 15.97 10.16 -6.63
C LEU A 526 17.01 11.02 -5.88
N TRP A 527 16.63 11.55 -4.72
CA TRP A 527 17.53 12.35 -3.89
C TRP A 527 18.65 11.48 -3.32
N GLY A 528 18.36 10.25 -2.92
CA GLY A 528 19.37 9.27 -2.53
C GLY A 528 20.38 9.01 -3.64
N SER A 529 19.91 8.80 -4.88
CA SER A 529 20.79 8.65 -6.05
C SER A 529 21.71 9.87 -6.24
N ALA A 530 21.18 11.10 -6.07
CA ALA A 530 21.96 12.32 -6.19
C ALA A 530 23.06 12.42 -5.12
N ILE A 531 22.75 12.05 -3.88
CA ILE A 531 23.68 12.02 -2.77
C ILE A 531 24.77 10.96 -3.01
N ILE A 532 24.38 9.76 -3.41
CA ILE A 532 25.33 8.69 -3.76
C ILE A 532 26.30 9.16 -4.84
N LYS A 533 25.78 9.76 -5.91
CA LYS A 533 26.62 10.27 -7.01
C LYS A 533 27.57 11.37 -6.57
N ALA A 534 27.17 12.21 -5.64
CA ALA A 534 27.97 13.35 -5.18
C ALA A 534 29.08 12.94 -4.21
N PHE A 535 28.81 12.00 -3.30
CA PHE A 535 29.69 11.66 -2.20
C PHE A 535 30.36 10.28 -2.34
N LEU A 536 29.77 9.36 -3.11
CA LEU A 536 30.23 7.98 -3.28
C LEU A 536 30.33 7.62 -4.77
N PRO A 537 31.19 8.30 -5.56
CA PRO A 537 31.24 8.09 -7.01
C PRO A 537 31.81 6.70 -7.40
N ASN A 538 32.64 6.09 -6.57
CA ASN A 538 33.32 4.84 -6.84
C ASN A 538 32.69 3.68 -6.06
N THR A 539 31.59 3.12 -6.59
CA THR A 539 30.86 2.01 -5.94
C THR A 539 31.01 0.68 -6.68
N VAL A 540 31.70 0.66 -7.82
CA VAL A 540 31.93 -0.52 -8.69
C VAL A 540 33.38 -0.53 -9.17
N GLY A 541 33.90 -1.71 -9.44
CA GLY A 541 35.27 -1.92 -9.95
C GLY A 541 36.25 -2.27 -8.84
N THR A 542 37.49 -1.78 -8.93
CA THR A 542 38.53 -2.00 -7.93
C THR A 542 38.69 -0.81 -7.00
N ASN A 543 38.99 -1.08 -5.71
CA ASN A 543 39.20 -0.03 -4.69
C ASN A 543 37.98 0.91 -4.54
N CYS A 544 36.82 0.33 -4.27
CA CYS A 544 35.61 1.10 -4.01
C CYS A 544 35.74 1.89 -2.69
N ASN A 545 35.12 3.09 -2.66
CA ASN A 545 35.15 3.93 -1.47
C ASN A 545 33.74 4.08 -0.86
N PHE A 546 33.59 3.63 0.39
CA PHE A 546 32.36 3.74 1.20
C PHE A 546 32.57 4.51 2.51
N ASP A 547 33.67 5.26 2.66
CA ASP A 547 34.06 5.92 3.93
C ASP A 547 33.01 6.90 4.44
N GLU A 548 32.36 7.65 3.53
CA GLU A 548 31.33 8.63 3.86
C GLU A 548 29.94 7.99 4.07
N LEU A 549 29.77 6.71 3.74
CA LEU A 549 28.47 6.05 3.79
C LEU A 549 27.82 6.08 5.18
N PRO A 550 28.52 5.86 6.31
CA PRO A 550 27.93 5.96 7.65
C PRO A 550 27.39 7.35 7.99
N ALA A 551 28.11 8.41 7.58
CA ALA A 551 27.67 9.79 7.81
C ALA A 551 26.40 10.11 6.98
N ILE A 552 26.36 9.67 5.73
CA ILE A 552 25.22 9.85 4.83
C ILE A 552 23.99 9.12 5.39
N ILE A 553 24.12 7.87 5.87
CA ILE A 553 23.04 7.11 6.51
C ILE A 553 22.54 7.87 7.75
N GLY A 554 23.45 8.35 8.61
CA GLY A 554 23.11 9.10 9.81
C GLY A 554 22.28 10.35 9.52
N ILE A 555 22.63 11.11 8.49
CA ILE A 555 21.90 12.32 8.09
C ILE A 555 20.56 11.95 7.42
N CYS A 556 20.60 11.08 6.42
CA CYS A 556 19.47 10.81 5.52
C CYS A 556 18.39 9.92 6.12
N GLN A 557 18.77 8.94 6.96
CA GLN A 557 17.85 7.93 7.47
C GLN A 557 17.57 8.03 8.97
N ILE A 558 18.35 8.82 9.72
CA ILE A 558 18.15 9.04 11.15
C ILE A 558 17.77 10.51 11.42
N LEU A 559 18.66 11.46 11.08
CA LEU A 559 18.48 12.86 11.45
C LEU A 559 17.28 13.50 10.75
N LEU A 560 17.17 13.38 9.42
CA LEU A 560 16.07 13.96 8.64
C LEU A 560 14.68 13.45 9.05
N PRO A 561 14.42 12.14 9.23
CA PRO A 561 13.15 11.65 9.74
C PRO A 561 12.82 12.17 11.15
N ILE A 562 13.81 12.34 12.02
CA ILE A 562 13.60 12.89 13.37
C ILE A 562 13.28 14.38 13.29
N VAL A 563 14.03 15.18 12.51
CA VAL A 563 13.88 16.63 12.47
C VAL A 563 12.65 17.07 11.66
N VAL A 564 12.31 16.35 10.59
CA VAL A 564 11.20 16.70 9.69
C VAL A 564 10.00 15.79 9.89
N GLY A 565 10.22 14.46 9.98
CA GLY A 565 9.15 13.47 10.06
C GLY A 565 8.39 13.52 11.40
N LEU A 566 9.08 13.61 12.53
CA LEU A 566 8.43 13.69 13.84
C LEU A 566 7.53 14.92 13.99
N PRO A 567 7.98 16.17 13.72
CA PRO A 567 7.09 17.32 13.76
C PRO A 567 5.93 17.25 12.77
N ALA A 568 6.13 16.64 11.60
CA ALA A 568 5.05 16.45 10.62
C ALA A 568 3.89 15.62 11.16
N THR A 569 4.10 14.70 12.10
CA THR A 569 3.02 13.94 12.75
C THR A 569 2.03 14.82 13.51
N LEU A 570 2.44 16.02 13.96
CA LEU A 570 1.58 16.97 14.65
C LEU A 570 0.47 17.53 13.74
N LEU A 571 0.65 17.51 12.43
CA LEU A 571 -0.36 17.92 11.45
C LEU A 571 -1.52 16.90 11.37
N ILE A 572 -1.32 15.67 11.81
CA ILE A 572 -2.33 14.61 11.81
C ILE A 572 -3.22 14.76 13.06
N PRO A 573 -4.54 14.64 12.96
CA PRO A 573 -5.45 14.69 14.11
C PRO A 573 -5.11 13.63 15.16
N ASN A 574 -5.16 13.99 16.45
CA ASN A 574 -4.87 13.05 17.54
C ASN A 574 -6.12 12.23 17.93
N ARG A 575 -6.57 11.39 17.02
CA ARG A 575 -7.72 10.50 17.17
C ARG A 575 -7.30 9.05 17.32
N LEU A 576 -8.17 8.23 17.88
CA LEU A 576 -7.99 6.77 17.90
C LEU A 576 -8.05 6.21 16.47
N GLN A 577 -7.30 5.14 16.22
CA GLN A 577 -7.34 4.50 14.89
C GLN A 577 -8.68 3.79 14.62
N THR A 578 -9.50 3.59 15.62
CA THR A 578 -10.87 3.07 15.50
C THR A 578 -11.90 4.14 15.15
N GLU A 579 -11.65 5.41 15.50
CA GLU A 579 -12.56 6.53 15.27
C GLU A 579 -12.51 7.07 13.84
N PRO A 580 -13.58 7.71 13.34
CA PRO A 580 -13.55 8.44 12.06
C PRO A 580 -12.54 9.60 12.15
N LEU A 581 -11.71 9.73 11.12
CA LEU A 581 -10.66 10.77 11.08
C LEU A 581 -11.24 12.15 10.73
N ILE A 582 -12.28 12.18 9.89
CA ILE A 582 -12.94 13.37 9.38
C ILE A 582 -14.47 13.16 9.53
N ASP A 583 -15.13 14.18 10.03
CA ASP A 583 -16.58 14.25 10.04
C ASP A 583 -17.06 14.94 8.75
N TRP A 584 -17.33 14.14 7.74
CA TRP A 584 -17.70 14.63 6.41
C TRP A 584 -19.05 15.37 6.40
N THR A 585 -19.90 15.16 7.40
CA THR A 585 -21.19 15.86 7.51
C THR A 585 -21.02 17.35 7.84
N LYS A 586 -19.88 17.71 8.47
CA LYS A 586 -19.54 19.10 8.84
C LYS A 586 -18.72 19.84 7.79
N GLU A 587 -18.16 19.13 6.83
CA GLU A 587 -17.32 19.73 5.79
C GLU A 587 -18.20 20.27 4.64
N ARG A 588 -17.91 21.51 4.19
CA ARG A 588 -18.61 22.19 3.08
C ARG A 588 -18.28 21.63 1.69
N TRP A 589 -17.89 20.35 1.59
CA TRP A 589 -17.48 19.73 0.32
C TRP A 589 -18.65 19.08 -0.43
N TYR A 590 -19.78 18.95 0.22
CA TYR A 590 -21.04 18.44 -0.34
C TYR A 590 -22.01 19.58 -0.58
N GLU A 591 -22.82 19.49 -1.65
CA GLU A 591 -24.01 20.32 -1.85
C GLU A 591 -25.04 20.04 -0.72
N GLU A 592 -25.92 20.99 -0.43
CA GLU A 592 -26.85 20.86 0.70
C GLU A 592 -27.73 19.60 0.62
N ASP A 593 -28.17 19.23 -0.59
CA ASP A 593 -28.99 18.03 -0.84
C ASP A 593 -28.18 16.72 -0.58
N GLU A 594 -26.92 16.64 -1.00
CA GLU A 594 -26.04 15.48 -0.72
C GLU A 594 -25.73 15.37 0.79
N ARG A 595 -25.72 16.48 1.51
CA ARG A 595 -25.50 16.52 2.96
C ARG A 595 -26.70 16.00 3.72
N GLU A 596 -27.93 16.31 3.30
CA GLU A 596 -29.15 15.77 3.87
C GLU A 596 -29.30 14.26 3.64
N GLU A 597 -28.93 13.75 2.47
CA GLU A 597 -28.86 12.31 2.19
C GLU A 597 -27.86 11.60 3.12
N LEU A 598 -26.66 12.15 3.31
CA LEU A 598 -25.63 11.57 4.19
C LEU A 598 -26.04 11.56 5.66
N ILE A 599 -26.72 12.60 6.13
CA ILE A 599 -27.26 12.68 7.49
C ILE A 599 -28.36 11.62 7.67
N THR A 600 -29.24 11.48 6.69
CA THR A 600 -30.33 10.49 6.70
C THR A 600 -29.77 9.06 6.67
N GLU A 601 -28.77 8.78 5.85
CA GLU A 601 -28.12 7.48 5.78
C GLU A 601 -27.33 7.16 7.06
N SER A 602 -26.70 8.15 7.69
CA SER A 602 -26.01 7.95 8.97
C SER A 602 -26.99 7.69 10.13
N LEU A 603 -28.15 8.36 10.12
CA LEU A 603 -29.21 8.14 11.09
C LEU A 603 -29.91 6.78 10.91
N SER A 604 -30.15 6.35 9.67
CA SER A 604 -30.71 5.01 9.39
C SER A 604 -29.80 3.89 9.85
N ARG A 605 -28.47 4.01 9.67
CA ARG A 605 -27.49 3.03 10.17
C ARG A 605 -27.46 2.94 11.69
N VAL A 606 -27.65 4.05 12.39
CA VAL A 606 -27.73 4.07 13.86
C VAL A 606 -29.04 3.45 14.35
N LEU A 607 -30.12 3.55 13.57
CA LEU A 607 -31.44 3.00 13.90
C LEU A 607 -31.59 1.53 13.45
N GLU A 608 -30.79 1.06 12.49
CA GLU A 608 -30.78 -0.33 12.00
C GLU A 608 -29.80 -1.25 12.75
N GLU A 609 -29.01 -0.76 13.73
CA GLU A 609 -28.35 -1.65 14.68
C GLU A 609 -29.45 -2.34 15.50
N PRO A 610 -29.68 -3.66 15.33
CA PRO A 610 -30.74 -4.37 16.02
C PRO A 610 -30.43 -4.33 17.52
N GLY A 611 -31.30 -3.66 18.28
CA GLY A 611 -31.41 -3.93 19.69
C GLY A 611 -31.63 -5.43 19.85
N GLU A 612 -30.72 -6.13 20.49
CA GLU A 612 -30.90 -7.53 20.87
C GLU A 612 -32.24 -7.66 21.57
N GLN A 613 -33.22 -8.25 20.86
CA GLN A 613 -34.41 -8.74 21.52
C GLN A 613 -33.96 -9.83 22.49
N GLU A 614 -34.05 -9.56 23.79
CA GLU A 614 -34.04 -10.58 24.83
C GLU A 614 -35.14 -11.59 24.50
N GLU A 615 -34.79 -12.73 23.94
CA GLU A 615 -35.64 -13.92 24.00
C GLU A 615 -35.72 -14.37 25.46
N GLY A 616 -36.81 -14.00 26.11
CA GLY A 616 -37.21 -14.56 27.38
C GLY A 616 -37.37 -16.08 27.27
N PRO A 617 -37.13 -16.83 28.34
CA PRO A 617 -37.21 -18.29 28.29
C PRO A 617 -38.64 -18.73 28.00
N SER A 618 -38.90 -19.34 26.85
CA SER A 618 -40.15 -19.98 26.54
C SER A 618 -40.31 -21.24 27.41
N ASN A 619 -41.23 -21.19 28.39
CA ASN A 619 -41.81 -22.37 28.98
C ASN A 619 -42.71 -23.05 27.94
N ASP A 620 -42.23 -24.13 27.36
CA ASP A 620 -43.08 -25.17 26.78
C ASP A 620 -42.35 -26.51 26.89
N VAL A 621 -42.45 -27.07 28.09
CA VAL A 621 -42.39 -28.49 28.34
C VAL A 621 -43.85 -28.88 28.61
N LEU A 622 -44.44 -29.63 27.70
CA LEU A 622 -45.44 -30.74 27.89
C LEU A 622 -46.35 -30.88 26.66
N GLN A 623 -46.41 -32.17 26.23
CA GLN A 623 -47.35 -32.78 25.29
C GLN A 623 -46.87 -32.81 23.80
N ASN A 624 -46.43 -33.93 23.29
CA ASN A 624 -47.20 -35.13 22.93
C ASN A 624 -46.31 -36.26 22.42
N GLU A 625 -46.42 -37.40 23.08
CA GLU A 625 -46.24 -38.69 22.46
C GLU A 625 -47.39 -38.92 21.44
N HIS A 626 -47.10 -39.58 20.37
CA HIS A 626 -47.84 -40.53 19.56
C HIS A 626 -47.70 -40.36 18.05
N GLU A 627 -47.36 -41.51 17.51
CA GLU A 627 -47.68 -42.15 16.21
C GLU A 627 -46.74 -41.86 15.03
N PHE A 628 -45.90 -42.89 14.75
CA PHE A 628 -45.99 -43.98 13.75
C PHE A 628 -46.57 -43.54 12.38
N THR A 629 -45.77 -43.47 11.40
CA THR A 629 -45.48 -44.33 10.23
C THR A 629 -44.39 -43.73 9.38
#